data_005f4b54bafcf89abead19af381a50cc
#
_entry.id   005f4b54bafcf89abead19af381a50cc
#
_cell.length_a   1.000
_cell.length_b   1.000
_cell.length_c   1.000
_cell.angle_alpha   90.00
_cell.angle_beta   90.00
_cell.angle_gamma   90.00
#
_symmetry.space_group_name_H-M   'P 1'
#
loop_
_entity.id
_entity.type
_entity.pdbx_description
1 polymer ?
#
loop_
_entity_poly.entity_id
_entity_poly.type
_entity_poly.pdbx_seq_one_letter_code
_entity_poly.pdbx_strand_id
1 'polypeptide(L)'
;MKIALISLFALATAPAALAATIDVDYSPEFQEKLQDDYGFKEGERLADDIRGDIERELKKANIDADRVTVTIVDAAPNRPTMKQMADRPGLDMLRSKSIGGMDLKGTVFDASGTPVAELEYDWYETSIENVVTASVWSDANRASSRFARKLAE
;
A
#
# COMPACT_ATOMS: atom_id res chain seq x y z
N MET A 1 12.97 41.74 -53.56
CA MET A 1 11.85 41.19 -52.78
C MET A 1 12.35 40.02 -51.92
N LYS A 2 12.52 40.25 -50.62
CA LYS A 2 12.98 39.19 -49.70
C LYS A 2 11.79 38.65 -48.94
N ILE A 3 11.45 37.40 -49.16
CA ILE A 3 10.36 36.69 -48.47
C ILE A 3 10.95 36.06 -47.22
N ALA A 4 10.56 36.54 -46.06
CA ALA A 4 10.96 35.95 -44.75
C ALA A 4 9.96 34.81 -44.43
N LEU A 5 10.48 33.58 -44.34
CA LEU A 5 9.75 32.41 -43.82
C LEU A 5 9.72 32.50 -42.28
N ILE A 6 8.54 32.71 -41.73
CA ILE A 6 8.32 32.61 -40.27
C ILE A 6 7.96 31.15 -39.98
N SER A 7 8.90 30.43 -39.37
CA SER A 7 8.63 29.09 -38.85
C SER A 7 7.89 29.16 -37.53
N LEU A 8 6.62 28.79 -37.56
CA LEU A 8 5.79 28.66 -36.36
C LEU A 8 6.13 27.37 -35.61
N PHE A 9 6.89 27.45 -34.55
CA PHE A 9 7.13 26.33 -33.64
C PHE A 9 5.89 26.14 -32.76
N ALA A 10 5.09 25.09 -33.04
CA ALA A 10 4.04 24.66 -32.15
C ALA A 10 4.68 23.93 -30.97
N LEU A 11 4.69 24.56 -29.78
CA LEU A 11 4.98 23.85 -28.53
C LEU A 11 3.83 22.90 -28.24
N ALA A 12 4.03 21.62 -28.46
CA ALA A 12 3.16 20.58 -27.97
C ALA A 12 3.36 20.47 -26.43
N THR A 13 2.45 21.05 -25.66
CA THR A 13 2.37 20.79 -24.22
C THR A 13 1.83 19.38 -24.03
N ALA A 14 2.70 18.42 -23.71
CA ALA A 14 2.26 17.11 -23.26
C ALA A 14 1.48 17.30 -21.94
N PRO A 15 0.28 16.72 -21.78
CA PRO A 15 -0.40 16.74 -20.49
C PRO A 15 0.50 16.05 -19.46
N ALA A 16 0.79 16.74 -18.35
CA ALA A 16 1.43 16.09 -17.22
C ALA A 16 0.43 15.03 -16.73
N ALA A 17 0.82 13.75 -16.80
CA ALA A 17 0.07 12.68 -16.18
C ALA A 17 -0.01 12.99 -14.68
N LEU A 18 -1.21 13.26 -14.16
CA LEU A 18 -1.45 13.41 -12.74
C LEU A 18 -1.22 12.04 -12.10
N ALA A 19 -0.45 12.00 -11.02
CA ALA A 19 -0.32 10.78 -10.24
C ALA A 19 -1.69 10.39 -9.68
N ALA A 20 -2.02 9.09 -9.70
CA ALA A 20 -3.26 8.58 -9.13
C ALA A 20 -3.40 8.98 -7.66
N THR A 21 -4.60 9.36 -7.23
CA THR A 21 -4.90 9.50 -5.81
C THR A 21 -5.08 8.11 -5.19
N ILE A 22 -4.33 7.80 -4.13
CA ILE A 22 -4.42 6.50 -3.45
C ILE A 22 -4.96 6.71 -2.04
N ASP A 23 -6.21 6.31 -1.85
CA ASP A 23 -6.90 6.35 -0.56
C ASP A 23 -6.77 4.99 0.13
N VAL A 24 -6.28 4.98 1.37
CA VAL A 24 -6.16 3.76 2.17
C VAL A 24 -6.95 3.92 3.45
N ASP A 25 -7.94 3.05 3.61
CA ASP A 25 -8.83 2.97 4.77
C ASP A 25 -8.64 1.65 5.53
N TYR A 26 -9.29 1.53 6.67
CA TYR A 26 -9.27 0.34 7.53
C TYR A 26 -10.66 -0.25 7.66
N SER A 27 -10.77 -1.58 7.74
CA SER A 27 -11.99 -2.21 8.19
C SER A 27 -12.31 -1.83 9.64
N PRO A 28 -13.58 -1.86 10.07
CA PRO A 28 -13.92 -1.60 11.47
C PRO A 28 -13.16 -2.49 12.46
N GLU A 29 -13.01 -3.77 12.12
CA GLU A 29 -12.32 -4.75 12.94
C GLU A 29 -10.81 -4.46 13.05
N PHE A 30 -10.19 -4.03 11.96
CA PHE A 30 -8.77 -3.65 11.99
C PHE A 30 -8.56 -2.31 12.71
N GLN A 31 -9.51 -1.38 12.59
CA GLN A 31 -9.48 -0.13 13.33
C GLN A 31 -9.54 -0.35 14.84
N GLU A 32 -10.37 -1.30 15.31
CA GLU A 32 -10.40 -1.73 16.72
C GLU A 32 -9.05 -2.30 17.16
N LYS A 33 -8.41 -3.17 16.35
CA LYS A 33 -7.07 -3.69 16.62
C LYS A 33 -6.01 -2.60 16.70
N LEU A 34 -6.09 -1.59 15.84
CA LEU A 34 -5.18 -0.44 15.92
C LEU A 34 -5.37 0.35 17.21
N GLN A 35 -6.62 0.54 17.64
CA GLN A 35 -6.93 1.26 18.88
C GLN A 35 -6.48 0.47 20.11
N ASP A 36 -6.81 -0.80 20.18
CA ASP A 36 -6.71 -1.60 21.40
C ASP A 36 -5.36 -2.31 21.54
N ASP A 37 -4.74 -2.70 20.43
CA ASP A 37 -3.56 -3.58 20.46
C ASP A 37 -2.33 -2.99 19.79
N TYR A 38 -2.43 -2.49 18.55
CA TYR A 38 -1.23 -2.15 17.76
C TYR A 38 -0.77 -0.70 17.90
N GLY A 39 -1.71 0.24 18.03
CA GLY A 39 -1.48 1.69 17.99
C GLY A 39 -1.76 2.31 16.61
N PHE A 40 -2.43 3.47 16.57
CA PHE A 40 -2.82 4.13 15.32
C PHE A 40 -1.66 4.48 14.39
N LYS A 41 -0.49 4.82 14.94
CA LYS A 41 0.71 5.10 14.14
C LYS A 41 1.17 3.92 13.29
N GLU A 42 0.87 2.70 13.71
CA GLU A 42 1.19 1.51 12.93
C GLU A 42 0.27 1.38 11.71
N GLY A 43 -1.02 1.76 11.85
CA GLY A 43 -1.93 1.85 10.72
C GLY A 43 -1.49 2.88 9.69
N GLU A 44 -1.10 4.09 10.12
CA GLU A 44 -0.57 5.14 9.24
C GLU A 44 0.66 4.65 8.47
N ARG A 45 1.59 3.97 9.15
CA ARG A 45 2.78 3.38 8.52
C ARG A 45 2.42 2.35 7.45
N LEU A 46 1.51 1.43 7.76
CA LEU A 46 1.04 0.43 6.79
C LEU A 46 0.36 1.09 5.59
N ALA A 47 -0.47 2.12 5.81
CA ALA A 47 -1.11 2.87 4.74
C ALA A 47 -0.08 3.57 3.83
N ASP A 48 0.98 4.16 4.40
CA ASP A 48 2.05 4.80 3.63
C ASP A 48 2.87 3.78 2.82
N ASP A 49 3.19 2.62 3.40
CA ASP A 49 3.87 1.54 2.69
C ASP A 49 3.04 1.02 1.51
N ILE A 50 1.71 0.84 1.69
CA ILE A 50 0.78 0.42 0.63
C ILE A 50 0.70 1.47 -0.49
N ARG A 51 0.58 2.77 -0.15
CA ARG A 51 0.57 3.84 -1.15
C ARG A 51 1.84 3.80 -2.00
N GLY A 52 2.99 3.72 -1.36
CA GLY A 52 4.28 3.65 -2.07
C GLY A 52 4.43 2.41 -2.96
N ASP A 53 3.91 1.26 -2.51
CA ASP A 53 3.92 0.03 -3.30
C ASP A 53 3.04 0.16 -4.55
N ILE A 54 1.81 0.68 -4.40
CA ILE A 54 0.87 0.87 -5.51
C ILE A 54 1.39 1.89 -6.52
N GLU A 55 1.85 3.07 -6.06
CA GLU A 55 2.42 4.10 -6.93
C GLU A 55 3.56 3.52 -7.80
N ARG A 56 4.44 2.75 -7.19
CA ARG A 56 5.57 2.12 -7.87
C ARG A 56 5.12 1.13 -8.93
N GLU A 57 4.16 0.25 -8.62
CA GLU A 57 3.70 -0.77 -9.56
C GLU A 57 2.82 -0.19 -10.68
N LEU A 58 1.93 0.78 -10.42
CA LEU A 58 1.18 1.49 -11.46
C LEU A 58 2.13 2.20 -12.44
N LYS A 59 3.13 2.91 -11.91
CA LYS A 59 4.14 3.58 -12.75
C LYS A 59 4.93 2.59 -13.60
N LYS A 60 5.34 1.46 -13.04
CA LYS A 60 6.09 0.40 -13.73
C LYS A 60 5.25 -0.27 -14.82
N ALA A 61 3.96 -0.48 -14.57
CA ALA A 61 3.02 -1.06 -15.54
C ALA A 61 2.51 -0.03 -16.56
N ASN A 62 2.84 1.26 -16.39
CA ASN A 62 2.35 2.38 -17.20
C ASN A 62 0.81 2.44 -17.26
N ILE A 63 0.17 2.21 -16.10
CA ILE A 63 -1.29 2.29 -15.93
C ILE A 63 -1.67 3.72 -15.59
N ASP A 64 -2.57 4.30 -16.40
CA ASP A 64 -3.16 5.61 -16.16
C ASP A 64 -4.43 5.43 -15.30
N ALA A 65 -4.24 5.46 -13.98
CA ALA A 65 -5.32 5.41 -13.00
C ALA A 65 -5.55 6.83 -12.45
N ASP A 66 -6.80 7.22 -12.27
CA ASP A 66 -7.17 8.48 -11.62
C ASP A 66 -7.18 8.32 -10.09
N ARG A 67 -7.75 7.23 -9.62
CA ARG A 67 -7.88 6.93 -8.20
C ARG A 67 -7.76 5.44 -7.92
N VAL A 68 -7.16 5.13 -6.78
CA VAL A 68 -7.16 3.78 -6.19
C VAL A 68 -7.71 3.87 -4.77
N THR A 69 -8.66 3.01 -4.42
CA THR A 69 -9.10 2.84 -3.03
C THR A 69 -8.63 1.50 -2.52
N VAL A 70 -8.11 1.47 -1.29
CA VAL A 70 -7.68 0.24 -0.62
C VAL A 70 -8.25 0.20 0.77
N THR A 71 -8.70 -0.98 1.19
CA THR A 71 -9.07 -1.25 2.57
C THR A 71 -8.11 -2.28 3.15
N ILE A 72 -7.45 -1.94 4.25
CA ILE A 72 -6.77 -2.94 5.08
C ILE A 72 -7.85 -3.64 5.89
N VAL A 73 -8.14 -4.89 5.51
CA VAL A 73 -9.15 -5.70 6.19
C VAL A 73 -8.60 -6.23 7.51
N ASP A 74 -7.38 -6.74 7.47
CA ASP A 74 -6.62 -7.17 8.65
C ASP A 74 -5.12 -7.15 8.38
N ALA A 75 -4.33 -7.07 9.45
CA ALA A 75 -2.88 -7.26 9.41
C ALA A 75 -2.36 -7.81 10.73
N ALA A 76 -1.30 -8.60 10.66
CA ALA A 76 -0.61 -9.15 11.81
C ALA A 76 0.89 -8.82 11.77
N PRO A 77 1.48 -8.33 12.88
CA PRO A 77 2.89 -7.98 12.94
C PRO A 77 3.77 -9.21 13.18
N ASN A 78 5.03 -9.13 12.73
CA ASN A 78 6.06 -10.14 13.00
C ASN A 78 6.78 -9.94 14.33
N ARG A 79 6.72 -8.73 14.86
CA ARG A 79 7.30 -8.33 16.14
C ARG A 79 6.30 -7.49 16.92
N PRO A 80 6.39 -7.43 18.24
CA PRO A 80 5.53 -6.55 19.02
C PRO A 80 5.64 -5.10 18.58
N THR A 81 4.50 -4.42 18.50
CA THR A 81 4.46 -2.97 18.34
C THR A 81 4.86 -2.27 19.66
N MET A 82 5.15 -0.98 19.61
CA MET A 82 5.46 -0.21 20.81
C MET A 82 4.32 -0.23 21.83
N LYS A 83 3.06 -0.17 21.34
CA LYS A 83 1.89 -0.26 22.20
C LYS A 83 1.79 -1.62 22.88
N GLN A 84 1.96 -2.71 22.12
CA GLN A 84 1.94 -4.06 22.70
C GLN A 84 3.00 -4.26 23.76
N MET A 85 4.21 -3.74 23.57
CA MET A 85 5.27 -3.82 24.57
C MET A 85 4.98 -3.00 25.82
N ALA A 86 4.30 -1.85 25.65
CA ALA A 86 3.89 -1.02 26.80
C ALA A 86 2.78 -1.69 27.61
N ASP A 87 1.83 -2.35 26.95
CA ASP A 87 0.63 -2.91 27.58
C ASP A 87 0.86 -4.33 28.12
N ARG A 88 1.86 -5.08 27.61
CA ARG A 88 2.10 -6.49 27.93
C ARG A 88 3.53 -6.72 28.42
N PRO A 89 3.75 -6.76 29.74
CA PRO A 89 5.04 -7.11 30.30
C PRO A 89 5.53 -8.48 29.81
N GLY A 90 6.81 -8.56 29.42
CA GLY A 90 7.43 -9.78 28.92
C GLY A 90 7.52 -9.88 27.39
N LEU A 91 6.88 -9.00 26.64
CA LEU A 91 7.16 -8.86 25.21
C LEU A 91 8.49 -8.12 25.00
N ASP A 92 9.27 -8.60 24.03
CA ASP A 92 10.61 -8.09 23.72
C ASP A 92 10.74 -7.90 22.21
N MET A 93 11.18 -6.71 21.78
CA MET A 93 11.31 -6.35 20.36
C MET A 93 12.22 -7.32 19.58
N LEU A 94 13.21 -7.90 20.20
CA LEU A 94 14.21 -8.75 19.54
C LEU A 94 13.88 -10.23 19.64
N ARG A 95 13.26 -10.66 20.74
CA ARG A 95 13.03 -12.06 21.05
C ARG A 95 11.63 -12.55 20.71
N SER A 96 10.62 -11.67 20.87
CA SER A 96 9.26 -12.03 20.54
C SER A 96 9.05 -11.92 19.02
N LYS A 97 8.67 -13.04 18.41
CA LYS A 97 8.31 -13.07 16.98
C LYS A 97 7.00 -13.80 16.79
N SER A 98 6.27 -13.42 15.76
CA SER A 98 4.99 -14.00 15.39
C SER A 98 4.87 -14.14 13.88
N ILE A 99 3.94 -14.96 13.44
CA ILE A 99 3.54 -15.04 12.05
C ILE A 99 2.82 -13.75 11.70
N GLY A 100 3.26 -13.11 10.63
CA GLY A 100 2.69 -11.88 10.10
C GLY A 100 2.01 -12.10 8.76
N GLY A 101 1.35 -11.05 8.29
CA GLY A 101 0.63 -11.01 7.01
C GLY A 101 -0.36 -9.90 6.93
N MET A 102 -1.14 -9.87 5.84
CA MET A 102 -2.14 -8.83 5.61
C MET A 102 -3.24 -9.33 4.67
N ASP A 103 -4.45 -8.84 4.90
CA ASP A 103 -5.63 -8.99 4.06
C ASP A 103 -6.04 -7.61 3.52
N LEU A 104 -6.16 -7.48 2.21
CA LEU A 104 -6.35 -6.24 1.47
C LEU A 104 -7.46 -6.37 0.44
N LYS A 105 -8.23 -5.29 0.28
CA LYS A 105 -9.18 -5.11 -0.83
C LYS A 105 -8.86 -3.80 -1.53
N GLY A 106 -8.84 -3.81 -2.86
CA GLY A 106 -8.54 -2.61 -3.63
C GLY A 106 -9.32 -2.52 -4.93
N THR A 107 -9.60 -1.28 -5.33
CA THR A 107 -10.29 -0.95 -6.58
C THR A 107 -9.54 0.18 -7.27
N VAL A 108 -9.26 0.01 -8.55
CA VAL A 108 -8.68 1.02 -9.43
C VAL A 108 -9.78 1.65 -10.26
N PHE A 109 -9.79 2.98 -10.35
CA PHE A 109 -10.75 3.76 -11.12
C PHE A 109 -10.05 4.55 -12.20
N ASP A 110 -10.70 4.62 -13.37
CA ASP A 110 -10.31 5.53 -14.44
C ASP A 110 -10.78 6.98 -14.21
N ALA A 111 -10.42 7.90 -15.11
CA ALA A 111 -10.78 9.30 -15.04
C ALA A 111 -12.30 9.57 -15.12
N SER A 112 -13.10 8.61 -15.57
CA SER A 112 -14.57 8.69 -15.57
C SER A 112 -15.18 8.27 -14.24
N GLY A 113 -14.38 7.74 -13.31
CA GLY A 113 -14.82 7.16 -12.05
C GLY A 113 -15.34 5.72 -12.19
N THR A 114 -15.08 5.07 -13.33
CA THR A 114 -15.45 3.67 -13.54
C THR A 114 -14.39 2.75 -12.95
N PRO A 115 -14.78 1.70 -12.18
CA PRO A 115 -13.83 0.70 -11.71
C PRO A 115 -13.30 -0.12 -12.90
N VAL A 116 -11.97 -0.18 -13.04
CA VAL A 116 -11.28 -0.90 -14.11
C VAL A 116 -10.53 -2.14 -13.62
N ALA A 117 -10.27 -2.22 -12.33
CA ALA A 117 -9.73 -3.41 -11.68
C ALA A 117 -10.19 -3.49 -10.22
N GLU A 118 -10.45 -4.70 -9.75
CA GLU A 118 -10.77 -5.01 -8.36
C GLU A 118 -9.97 -6.24 -7.91
N LEU A 119 -9.45 -6.21 -6.69
CA LEU A 119 -8.67 -7.30 -6.13
C LEU A 119 -8.94 -7.45 -4.64
N GLU A 120 -9.23 -8.66 -4.21
CA GLU A 120 -9.13 -9.11 -2.82
C GLU A 120 -7.90 -10.02 -2.72
N TYR A 121 -7.05 -9.79 -1.74
CA TYR A 121 -5.81 -10.51 -1.59
C TYR A 121 -5.47 -10.65 -0.12
N ASP A 122 -5.32 -11.88 0.32
CA ASP A 122 -4.82 -12.22 1.64
C ASP A 122 -3.53 -13.05 1.53
N TRP A 123 -2.59 -12.76 2.38
CA TRP A 123 -1.41 -13.57 2.54
C TRP A 123 -0.83 -13.43 3.94
N TYR A 124 -0.64 -14.56 4.58
CA TYR A 124 0.02 -14.73 5.87
C TYR A 124 1.11 -15.79 5.74
N GLU A 125 2.24 -15.60 6.43
CA GLU A 125 3.24 -16.66 6.54
C GLU A 125 2.64 -17.87 7.26
N THR A 126 3.02 -19.07 6.86
CA THR A 126 2.43 -20.31 7.39
C THR A 126 3.32 -21.00 8.43
N SER A 127 4.59 -20.61 8.51
CA SER A 127 5.54 -21.19 9.44
C SER A 127 6.37 -20.12 10.15
N ILE A 128 6.47 -20.24 11.48
CA ILE A 128 7.31 -19.37 12.30
C ILE A 128 8.79 -19.42 11.91
N GLU A 129 9.23 -20.52 11.28
CA GLU A 129 10.61 -20.71 10.81
C GLU A 129 10.93 -19.81 9.62
N ASN A 130 9.92 -19.50 8.79
CA ASN A 130 10.07 -18.68 7.59
C ASN A 130 9.89 -17.18 7.85
N VAL A 131 9.52 -16.81 9.08
CA VAL A 131 9.28 -15.42 9.46
C VAL A 131 10.56 -14.60 9.35
N VAL A 132 10.53 -13.58 8.48
CA VAL A 132 11.58 -12.58 8.34
C VAL A 132 11.29 -11.43 9.30
N THR A 133 12.11 -11.28 10.32
CA THR A 133 11.93 -10.28 11.38
C THR A 133 12.75 -9.01 11.15
N ALA A 134 12.88 -8.55 9.91
CA ALA A 134 13.62 -7.32 9.58
C ALA A 134 12.92 -6.07 10.13
N SER A 135 11.58 -6.09 10.20
CA SER A 135 10.76 -5.01 10.78
C SER A 135 9.56 -5.59 11.53
N VAL A 136 8.79 -4.71 12.18
CA VAL A 136 7.52 -5.09 12.85
C VAL A 136 6.54 -5.69 11.85
N TRP A 137 6.49 -5.20 10.62
CA TRP A 137 5.51 -5.53 9.59
C TRP A 137 6.12 -6.23 8.35
N SER A 138 7.21 -7.00 8.51
CA SER A 138 7.92 -7.59 7.37
C SER A 138 7.04 -8.43 6.45
N ASP A 139 6.19 -9.28 7.00
CA ASP A 139 5.30 -10.14 6.21
C ASP A 139 4.11 -9.35 5.65
N ALA A 140 3.56 -8.40 6.42
CA ALA A 140 2.53 -7.49 5.94
C ALA A 140 3.02 -6.66 4.74
N ASN A 141 4.25 -6.12 4.80
CA ASN A 141 4.85 -5.39 3.69
C ASN A 141 5.10 -6.29 2.47
N ARG A 142 5.42 -7.56 2.69
CA ARG A 142 5.53 -8.55 1.60
C ARG A 142 4.16 -8.80 0.94
N ALA A 143 3.09 -8.91 1.74
CA ALA A 143 1.72 -9.03 1.24
C ALA A 143 1.30 -7.79 0.44
N SER A 144 1.57 -6.57 0.95
CA SER A 144 1.34 -5.29 0.28
C SER A 144 2.02 -5.22 -1.09
N SER A 145 3.31 -5.53 -1.16
CA SER A 145 4.05 -5.51 -2.42
C SER A 145 3.52 -6.50 -3.46
N ARG A 146 3.04 -7.67 -3.02
CA ARG A 146 2.40 -8.67 -3.90
C ARG A 146 1.02 -8.21 -4.36
N PHE A 147 0.23 -7.64 -3.45
CA PHE A 147 -1.06 -7.05 -3.75
C PHE A 147 -0.94 -5.94 -4.80
N ALA A 148 -0.05 -4.97 -4.58
CA ALA A 148 0.16 -3.85 -5.50
C ALA A 148 0.54 -4.33 -6.90
N ARG A 149 1.42 -5.33 -7.02
CA ARG A 149 1.79 -5.92 -8.31
C ARG A 149 0.60 -6.57 -9.00
N LYS A 150 -0.20 -7.38 -8.27
CA LYS A 150 -1.38 -8.04 -8.84
C LYS A 150 -2.48 -7.06 -9.23
N LEU A 151 -2.62 -5.96 -8.48
CA LEU A 151 -3.59 -4.91 -8.78
C LEU A 151 -3.24 -4.15 -10.06
N ALA A 152 -1.95 -4.13 -10.43
CA ALA A 152 -1.40 -3.49 -11.61
C ALA A 152 -1.19 -4.46 -12.81
N GLU A 153 -1.66 -5.70 -12.74
CA GLU A 153 -1.68 -6.68 -13.85
C GLU A 153 -2.96 -6.57 -14.67
#